data_e8b4d100d93bfbadfab259c6d54cbdf8
#
_entry.id   e8b4d100d93bfbadfab259c6d54cbdf8
#
_cell.length_a   1.000
_cell.length_b   1.000
_cell.length_c   1.000
_cell.angle_alpha   90.00
_cell.angle_beta   90.00
_cell.angle_gamma   90.00
#
_symmetry.space_group_name_H-M   'P 1'
#
loop_
_entity.id
_entity.type
_entity.pdbx_description
1 polymer ?
#
loop_
_entity_poly.entity_id
_entity_poly.type
_entity_poly.pdbx_seq_one_letter_code
_entity_poly.pdbx_strand_id
1 'polypeptide(L)'
;RKAPNRGFTGGRIDPIEHQLYLAQEVTNRLQPRVLLADEVGLGKTIEACLILHRLHLTGRAERALIILPESLMHQWFIELLRRFNLIASLFDEERCQAIESSDPESNPFLDSQIVCVSLDYLTRSMARCTQVLEAEWDLLIVDEAHHLEWTPELASTAYQIVEGLAEKIPSVLLLTATPQQLGPEGHFARLRLLDPARYSNLDTFIEESLHYQEMAELVDHIETKKELTSTQWGTIEKTAPHLPAKYADKKSLTSADRAQLTENIIDSFGPGRVMFRNTRKELKGFPKRQPVLHPLDPSTDESTAFEQKIEWLIDWLSEHPQEKVLLICETRSLVEEIYQAVQEQVNLNLSQFHEGLNLIQRDRQAAYFADPEGARVLLCSEIGSEGRNFQFAHHLILWDLPENPELVEQRIGRLDRIGQSSTIHIHLPYIPGSSEEVWVQFYNQGVGIFNSPVPTALILSHRFGDQLDQLC
;
A
#
# COMPACT_ATOMS: atom_id res chain seq x y z
N ARG A 1 16.76 17.77 23.27
CA ARG A 1 16.30 17.99 21.88
C ARG A 1 17.31 17.54 20.81
N LYS A 2 18.59 17.25 21.16
CA LYS A 2 19.66 16.97 20.17
C LYS A 2 20.14 15.51 20.07
N ALA A 3 19.51 14.54 20.74
CA ALA A 3 19.91 13.14 20.61
C ALA A 3 19.47 12.58 19.23
N PRO A 4 20.37 12.04 18.40
CA PRO A 4 20.07 11.57 17.06
C PRO A 4 19.00 10.47 17.04
N ASN A 5 18.91 9.67 18.10
CA ASN A 5 17.95 8.55 18.21
C ASN A 5 16.62 8.93 18.87
N ARG A 6 16.41 10.20 19.24
CA ARG A 6 15.17 10.63 19.87
C ARG A 6 14.00 10.48 18.90
N GLY A 7 12.96 9.79 19.35
CA GLY A 7 11.76 9.50 18.55
C GLY A 7 11.82 8.20 17.75
N PHE A 8 13.00 7.56 17.64
CA PHE A 8 13.12 6.19 17.14
C PHE A 8 13.15 5.16 18.29
N THR A 9 13.60 5.57 19.47
CA THR A 9 13.55 4.78 20.70
C THR A 9 12.21 5.01 21.39
N GLY A 10 11.54 3.94 21.78
CA GLY A 10 10.23 3.98 22.46
C GLY A 10 9.09 3.33 21.65
N GLY A 11 9.26 3.15 20.35
CA GLY A 11 8.38 2.30 19.56
C GLY A 11 8.60 0.81 19.89
N ARG A 12 7.51 0.07 20.09
CA ARG A 12 7.53 -1.40 20.25
C ARG A 12 7.48 -2.07 18.89
N ILE A 13 8.54 -1.84 18.11
CA ILE A 13 8.70 -2.39 16.76
C ILE A 13 10.08 -3.04 16.65
N ASP A 14 10.19 -4.06 15.81
CA ASP A 14 11.48 -4.57 15.39
C ASP A 14 12.08 -3.56 14.40
N PRO A 15 13.26 -3.00 14.71
CA PRO A 15 13.85 -1.98 13.85
C PRO A 15 14.33 -2.59 12.54
N ILE A 16 13.76 -2.15 11.44
CA ILE A 16 14.15 -2.54 10.09
C ILE A 16 14.98 -1.41 9.48
N GLU A 17 16.14 -1.74 8.92
CA GLU A 17 17.14 -0.74 8.50
C GLU A 17 16.57 0.29 7.51
N HIS A 18 15.83 -0.15 6.47
CA HIS A 18 15.26 0.77 5.48
C HIS A 18 14.22 1.71 6.09
N GLN A 19 13.36 1.22 7.01
CA GLN A 19 12.34 2.05 7.68
C GLN A 19 12.97 3.12 8.56
N LEU A 20 14.04 2.76 9.29
CA LEU A 20 14.79 3.72 10.12
C LEU A 20 15.50 4.76 9.26
N TYR A 21 16.15 4.33 8.18
CA TYR A 21 16.81 5.22 7.24
C TYR A 21 15.81 6.21 6.62
N LEU A 22 14.71 5.72 6.08
CA LEU A 22 13.65 6.52 5.48
C LEU A 22 13.08 7.53 6.50
N ALA A 23 12.72 7.05 7.69
CA ALA A 23 12.19 7.92 8.73
C ALA A 23 13.21 8.98 9.17
N GLN A 24 14.50 8.66 9.19
CA GLN A 24 15.56 9.63 9.48
C GLN A 24 15.68 10.67 8.39
N GLU A 25 15.76 10.28 7.11
CA GLU A 25 15.86 11.18 5.97
C GLU A 25 14.67 12.15 5.89
N VAL A 26 13.45 11.62 6.03
CA VAL A 26 12.24 12.44 6.02
C VAL A 26 12.20 13.43 7.19
N THR A 27 12.51 12.97 8.40
CA THR A 27 12.45 13.83 9.60
C THR A 27 13.63 14.79 9.73
N ASN A 28 14.71 14.65 8.96
CA ASN A 28 15.77 15.66 8.88
C ASN A 28 15.31 16.92 8.11
N ARG A 29 14.30 16.83 7.27
CA ARG A 29 13.73 17.96 6.55
C ARG A 29 12.91 18.83 7.48
N LEU A 30 12.94 20.14 7.30
CA LEU A 30 12.22 21.10 8.15
C LEU A 30 10.70 20.90 8.06
N GLN A 31 10.18 20.81 6.85
CA GLN A 31 8.79 20.57 6.50
C GLN A 31 8.73 19.41 5.50
N PRO A 32 8.65 18.16 5.98
CA PRO A 32 8.66 17.02 5.08
C PRO A 32 7.38 16.96 4.26
N ARG A 33 7.54 16.91 2.95
CA ARG A 33 6.46 16.69 1.98
C ARG A 33 6.91 15.57 1.07
N VAL A 34 6.38 14.35 1.30
CA VAL A 34 6.89 13.14 0.65
C VAL A 34 5.79 12.16 0.31
N LEU A 35 6.03 11.39 -0.75
CA LEU A 35 5.28 10.20 -1.15
C LEU A 35 6.07 8.96 -0.71
N LEU A 36 5.48 8.17 0.19
CA LEU A 36 5.97 6.85 0.58
C LEU A 36 5.35 5.82 -0.36
N ALA A 37 6.14 5.33 -1.30
CA ALA A 37 5.67 4.50 -2.41
C ALA A 37 6.27 3.08 -2.38
N ASP A 38 6.61 2.59 -1.20
CA ASP A 38 7.15 1.27 -0.98
C ASP A 38 6.17 0.16 -1.42
N GLU A 39 6.69 -0.94 -1.96
CA GLU A 39 5.87 -2.08 -2.36
C GLU A 39 5.02 -2.63 -1.20
N VAL A 40 3.95 -3.35 -1.54
CA VAL A 40 3.06 -4.01 -0.57
C VAL A 40 3.89 -4.90 0.38
N GLY A 41 3.59 -4.84 1.68
CA GLY A 41 4.25 -5.67 2.70
C GLY A 41 5.55 -5.12 3.27
N LEU A 42 6.04 -3.96 2.82
CA LEU A 42 7.24 -3.30 3.34
C LEU A 42 7.00 -2.48 4.62
N GLY A 43 5.73 -2.23 4.95
CA GLY A 43 5.35 -1.59 6.22
C GLY A 43 5.26 -0.07 6.17
N LYS A 44 4.76 0.51 5.09
CA LYS A 44 4.52 1.96 4.93
C LYS A 44 3.82 2.62 6.14
N THR A 45 2.82 1.95 6.69
CA THR A 45 2.14 2.42 7.91
C THR A 45 3.11 2.59 9.08
N ILE A 46 4.05 1.65 9.27
CA ILE A 46 5.07 1.74 10.32
C ILE A 46 6.04 2.89 10.04
N GLU A 47 6.43 3.11 8.79
CA GLU A 47 7.28 4.23 8.39
C GLU A 47 6.62 5.57 8.68
N ALA A 48 5.35 5.73 8.29
CA ALA A 48 4.58 6.93 8.57
C ALA A 48 4.40 7.15 10.09
N CYS A 49 4.12 6.09 10.86
CA CYS A 49 4.03 6.15 12.30
C CYS A 49 5.38 6.52 12.96
N LEU A 50 6.52 6.01 12.46
CA LEU A 50 7.87 6.38 12.91
C LEU A 50 8.13 7.87 12.67
N ILE A 51 7.78 8.39 11.50
CA ILE A 51 7.93 9.79 11.15
C ILE A 51 7.05 10.65 12.06
N LEU A 52 5.77 10.32 12.21
CA LEU A 52 4.84 11.01 13.11
C LEU A 52 5.37 11.02 14.54
N HIS A 53 5.74 9.85 15.08
CA HIS A 53 6.25 9.70 16.44
C HIS A 53 7.47 10.58 16.67
N ARG A 54 8.42 10.61 15.74
CA ARG A 54 9.61 11.45 15.85
C ARG A 54 9.27 12.94 15.77
N LEU A 55 8.43 13.35 14.82
CA LEU A 55 8.04 14.76 14.69
C LEU A 55 7.27 15.22 15.93
N HIS A 56 6.36 14.40 16.45
CA HIS A 56 5.58 14.70 17.64
C HIS A 56 6.48 14.81 18.90
N LEU A 57 7.33 13.83 19.16
CA LEU A 57 8.23 13.85 20.32
C LEU A 57 9.31 14.95 20.26
N THR A 58 9.61 15.46 19.08
CA THR A 58 10.54 16.60 18.91
C THR A 58 9.85 17.95 18.95
N GLY A 59 8.52 17.98 19.07
CA GLY A 59 7.68 19.20 19.08
C GLY A 59 7.64 19.90 17.72
N ARG A 60 7.75 19.14 16.64
CA ARG A 60 7.70 19.64 15.26
C ARG A 60 6.35 19.38 14.58
N ALA A 61 5.56 18.46 15.14
CA ALA A 61 4.17 18.23 14.80
C ALA A 61 3.42 18.00 16.14
N GLU A 62 2.76 19.03 16.63
CA GLU A 62 1.90 18.93 17.81
C GLU A 62 0.53 18.39 17.43
N ARG A 63 0.05 18.79 16.24
CA ARG A 63 -1.24 18.37 15.71
C ARG A 63 -1.07 17.63 14.38
N ALA A 64 -1.64 16.44 14.29
CA ALA A 64 -1.58 15.61 13.09
C ALA A 64 -2.97 15.14 12.64
N LEU A 65 -3.26 15.31 11.36
CA LEU A 65 -4.43 14.78 10.68
C LEU A 65 -4.04 13.56 9.85
N ILE A 66 -4.74 12.46 10.08
CA ILE A 66 -4.53 11.19 9.35
C ILE A 66 -5.83 10.87 8.61
N ILE A 67 -5.78 10.94 7.29
CA ILE A 67 -6.92 10.63 6.40
C ILE A 67 -6.72 9.22 5.85
N LEU A 68 -7.73 8.38 6.01
CA LEU A 68 -7.66 6.95 5.76
C LEU A 68 -8.92 6.47 5.02
N PRO A 69 -8.87 5.35 4.29
CA PRO A 69 -10.06 4.54 4.04
C PRO A 69 -10.71 4.10 5.37
N GLU A 70 -12.03 4.01 5.40
CA GLU A 70 -12.76 3.62 6.62
C GLU A 70 -12.30 2.27 7.18
N SER A 71 -11.98 1.33 6.29
CA SER A 71 -11.47 -0.01 6.63
C SER A 71 -10.15 0.02 7.42
N LEU A 72 -9.31 1.03 7.24
CA LEU A 72 -7.99 1.17 7.88
C LEU A 72 -8.02 1.95 9.20
N MET A 73 -9.09 2.65 9.53
CA MET A 73 -9.20 3.52 10.70
C MET A 73 -8.78 2.84 12.00
N HIS A 74 -9.33 1.66 12.24
CA HIS A 74 -9.07 0.91 13.48
C HIS A 74 -7.65 0.34 13.52
N GLN A 75 -7.12 -0.11 12.39
CA GLN A 75 -5.74 -0.59 12.31
C GLN A 75 -4.76 0.51 12.68
N TRP A 76 -4.91 1.70 12.09
CA TRP A 76 -4.05 2.83 12.42
C TRP A 76 -4.13 3.21 13.90
N PHE A 77 -5.34 3.24 14.46
CA PHE A 77 -5.53 3.47 15.90
C PHE A 77 -4.76 2.46 16.75
N ILE A 78 -4.87 1.19 16.45
CA ILE A 78 -4.19 0.11 17.19
C ILE A 78 -2.66 0.20 17.02
N GLU A 79 -2.17 0.45 15.80
CA GLU A 79 -0.73 0.58 15.53
C GLU A 79 -0.15 1.78 16.30
N LEU A 80 -0.79 2.94 16.25
CA LEU A 80 -0.36 4.13 16.97
C LEU A 80 -0.34 3.88 18.49
N LEU A 81 -1.41 3.28 19.03
CA LEU A 81 -1.52 3.03 20.46
C LEU A 81 -0.53 1.97 20.96
N ARG A 82 -0.53 0.79 20.34
CA ARG A 82 0.22 -0.36 20.84
C ARG A 82 1.71 -0.28 20.53
N ARG A 83 2.08 0.20 19.34
CA ARG A 83 3.48 0.24 18.93
C ARG A 83 4.19 1.54 19.28
N PHE A 84 3.47 2.66 19.20
CA PHE A 84 4.09 3.97 19.40
C PHE A 84 3.64 4.70 20.66
N ASN A 85 2.68 4.14 21.41
CA ASN A 85 2.06 4.78 22.59
C ASN A 85 1.52 6.20 22.28
N LEU A 86 1.03 6.39 21.05
CA LEU A 86 0.36 7.61 20.61
C LEU A 86 -1.15 7.40 20.70
N ILE A 87 -1.83 8.32 21.37
CA ILE A 87 -3.29 8.30 21.48
C ILE A 87 -3.86 9.12 20.33
N ALA A 88 -4.44 8.44 19.34
CA ALA A 88 -5.19 9.05 18.27
C ALA A 88 -6.69 9.00 18.58
N SER A 89 -7.43 9.94 18.07
CA SER A 89 -8.89 9.97 18.17
C SER A 89 -9.52 9.66 16.81
N LEU A 90 -10.45 8.71 16.79
CA LEU A 90 -11.23 8.39 15.61
C LEU A 90 -12.40 9.36 15.53
N PHE A 91 -12.53 10.04 14.40
CA PHE A 91 -13.59 11.02 14.17
C PHE A 91 -14.59 10.49 13.14
N ASP A 92 -15.84 10.49 13.58
CA ASP A 92 -17.04 10.22 12.82
C ASP A 92 -18.11 11.25 13.16
N GLU A 93 -19.29 11.13 12.57
CA GLU A 93 -20.39 12.08 12.81
C GLU A 93 -20.89 12.03 14.26
N GLU A 94 -20.95 10.85 14.87
CA GLU A 94 -21.42 10.67 16.25
C GLU A 94 -20.51 11.44 17.23
N ARG A 95 -19.18 11.29 17.06
CA ARG A 95 -18.21 12.01 17.87
C ARG A 95 -18.27 13.52 17.66
N CYS A 96 -18.36 13.98 16.41
CA CYS A 96 -18.48 15.42 16.12
C CYS A 96 -19.71 16.00 16.78
N GLN A 97 -20.87 15.37 16.66
CA GLN A 97 -22.11 15.80 17.29
C GLN A 97 -22.05 15.77 18.82
N ALA A 98 -21.37 14.79 19.42
CA ALA A 98 -21.18 14.74 20.87
C ALA A 98 -20.36 15.91 21.38
N ILE A 99 -19.32 16.33 20.68
CA ILE A 99 -18.49 17.50 21.02
C ILE A 99 -19.31 18.79 20.86
N GLU A 100 -19.99 18.97 19.72
CA GLU A 100 -20.83 20.13 19.44
C GLU A 100 -22.04 20.26 20.41
N SER A 101 -22.55 19.14 20.91
CA SER A 101 -23.60 19.14 21.93
C SER A 101 -23.11 19.69 23.27
N SER A 102 -21.81 19.58 23.55
CA SER A 102 -21.18 20.11 24.75
C SER A 102 -20.75 21.56 24.58
N ASP A 103 -20.34 21.97 23.40
CA ASP A 103 -19.94 23.31 23.00
C ASP A 103 -20.31 23.57 21.53
N PRO A 104 -21.49 24.16 21.27
CA PRO A 104 -22.02 24.35 19.91
C PRO A 104 -21.19 25.27 19.00
N GLU A 105 -20.31 26.10 19.55
CA GLU A 105 -19.48 27.01 18.78
C GLU A 105 -18.08 26.48 18.55
N SER A 106 -17.72 25.33 19.16
CA SER A 106 -16.39 24.74 19.01
C SER A 106 -16.26 23.97 17.70
N ASN A 107 -15.08 24.05 17.08
CA ASN A 107 -14.73 23.16 16.00
C ASN A 107 -14.33 21.79 16.59
N PRO A 108 -15.07 20.70 16.32
CA PRO A 108 -14.80 19.38 16.90
C PRO A 108 -13.36 18.89 16.66
N PHE A 109 -12.78 19.22 15.52
CA PHE A 109 -11.44 18.79 15.15
C PHE A 109 -10.32 19.44 15.95
N LEU A 110 -10.63 20.43 16.81
CA LEU A 110 -9.67 21.01 17.76
C LEU A 110 -9.58 20.24 19.08
N ASP A 111 -10.50 19.29 19.34
CA ASP A 111 -10.56 18.50 20.59
C ASP A 111 -9.36 17.58 20.81
N SER A 112 -8.67 17.16 19.76
CA SER A 112 -7.62 16.18 19.84
C SER A 112 -6.38 16.55 19.02
N GLN A 113 -5.20 16.14 19.50
CA GLN A 113 -3.92 16.43 18.82
C GLN A 113 -3.68 15.52 17.60
N ILE A 114 -4.01 14.24 17.69
CA ILE A 114 -3.87 13.28 16.60
C ILE A 114 -5.25 12.78 16.25
N VAL A 115 -5.70 13.10 15.04
CA VAL A 115 -7.03 12.80 14.55
C VAL A 115 -6.93 11.85 13.36
N CYS A 116 -7.66 10.73 13.42
CA CYS A 116 -7.90 9.83 12.31
C CYS A 116 -9.33 10.05 11.81
N VAL A 117 -9.49 10.27 10.52
CA VAL A 117 -10.78 10.49 9.88
C VAL A 117 -10.84 9.77 8.54
N SER A 118 -12.03 9.26 8.18
CA SER A 118 -12.16 8.62 6.87
C SER A 118 -12.35 9.66 5.76
N LEU A 119 -11.74 9.38 4.61
CA LEU A 119 -11.88 10.24 3.42
C LEU A 119 -13.35 10.29 2.97
N ASP A 120 -14.04 9.16 3.02
CA ASP A 120 -15.46 9.04 2.66
C ASP A 120 -16.37 9.90 3.55
N TYR A 121 -16.06 9.99 4.83
CA TYR A 121 -16.78 10.85 5.75
C TYR A 121 -16.63 12.33 5.37
N LEU A 122 -15.41 12.77 5.07
CA LEU A 122 -15.16 14.16 4.66
C LEU A 122 -15.81 14.50 3.32
N THR A 123 -15.84 13.57 2.37
CA THR A 123 -16.48 13.80 1.06
C THR A 123 -18.00 13.93 1.15
N ARG A 124 -18.63 13.30 2.15
CA ARG A 124 -20.11 13.34 2.35
C ARG A 124 -20.60 14.59 3.07
N SER A 125 -19.73 15.31 3.78
CA SER A 125 -20.11 16.46 4.60
C SER A 125 -19.25 17.70 4.36
N MET A 126 -19.77 18.64 3.60
CA MET A 126 -19.10 19.94 3.36
C MET A 126 -18.82 20.70 4.65
N ALA A 127 -19.71 20.64 5.64
CA ALA A 127 -19.52 21.29 6.93
C ALA A 127 -18.31 20.71 7.67
N ARG A 128 -18.18 19.38 7.71
CA ARG A 128 -17.03 18.69 8.33
C ARG A 128 -15.73 18.98 7.58
N CYS A 129 -15.80 18.99 6.24
CA CYS A 129 -14.65 19.38 5.41
C CYS A 129 -14.17 20.80 5.76
N THR A 130 -15.08 21.78 5.90
CA THR A 130 -14.74 23.14 6.29
C THR A 130 -14.08 23.18 7.68
N GLN A 131 -14.66 22.48 8.65
CA GLN A 131 -14.11 22.42 10.02
C GLN A 131 -12.71 21.81 10.06
N VAL A 132 -12.46 20.74 9.28
CA VAL A 132 -11.11 20.14 9.15
C VAL A 132 -10.12 21.10 8.51
N LEU A 133 -10.54 21.86 7.47
CA LEU A 133 -9.72 22.87 6.79
C LEU A 133 -9.40 24.09 7.65
N GLU A 134 -10.25 24.40 8.63
CA GLU A 134 -10.10 25.51 9.58
C GLU A 134 -9.30 25.10 10.81
N ALA A 135 -9.20 23.81 11.11
CA ALA A 135 -8.37 23.32 12.19
C ALA A 135 -6.89 23.40 11.80
N GLU A 136 -6.06 23.94 12.70
CA GLU A 136 -4.63 24.09 12.46
C GLU A 136 -3.91 22.76 12.64
N TRP A 137 -3.23 22.29 11.57
CA TRP A 137 -2.47 21.05 11.55
C TRP A 137 -1.01 21.30 11.20
N ASP A 138 -0.10 20.55 11.82
CA ASP A 138 1.33 20.58 11.51
C ASP A 138 1.72 19.49 10.51
N LEU A 139 0.98 18.37 10.52
CA LEU A 139 1.24 17.20 9.70
C LEU A 139 -0.07 16.63 9.14
N LEU A 140 -0.09 16.41 7.84
CA LEU A 140 -1.10 15.64 7.12
C LEU A 140 -0.51 14.29 6.70
N ILE A 141 -1.22 13.21 7.01
CA ILE A 141 -0.92 11.87 6.51
C ILE A 141 -2.14 11.39 5.72
N VAL A 142 -1.94 10.94 4.49
CA VAL A 142 -3.01 10.35 3.67
C VAL A 142 -2.58 8.96 3.26
N ASP A 143 -3.28 7.94 3.76
CA ASP A 143 -3.02 6.56 3.37
C ASP A 143 -3.86 6.18 2.14
N GLU A 144 -3.37 5.20 1.38
CA GLU A 144 -3.93 4.75 0.11
C GLU A 144 -4.23 5.92 -0.85
N ALA A 145 -3.25 6.81 -1.00
CA ALA A 145 -3.36 8.02 -1.82
C ALA A 145 -3.68 7.76 -3.29
N HIS A 146 -3.69 6.50 -3.73
CA HIS A 146 -4.15 6.10 -5.06
C HIS A 146 -5.67 6.31 -5.26
N HIS A 147 -6.46 6.43 -4.18
CA HIS A 147 -7.88 6.79 -4.26
C HIS A 147 -8.12 8.28 -4.59
N LEU A 148 -7.08 9.10 -4.62
CA LEU A 148 -7.17 10.51 -5.00
C LEU A 148 -7.17 10.63 -6.53
N GLU A 149 -8.33 10.42 -7.14
CA GLU A 149 -8.51 10.48 -8.58
C GLU A 149 -8.44 11.93 -9.09
N TRP A 150 -7.68 12.10 -10.17
CA TRP A 150 -7.50 13.39 -10.81
C TRP A 150 -7.22 13.20 -12.30
N THR A 151 -7.87 14.02 -13.12
CA THR A 151 -7.56 14.21 -14.53
C THR A 151 -7.46 15.70 -14.84
N PRO A 152 -6.89 16.11 -15.99
CA PRO A 152 -6.85 17.52 -16.38
C PRO A 152 -8.22 18.20 -16.43
N GLU A 153 -9.28 17.43 -16.74
CA GLU A 153 -10.65 17.91 -16.90
C GLU A 153 -11.44 17.88 -15.58
N LEU A 154 -11.11 16.94 -14.69
CA LEU A 154 -11.90 16.71 -13.47
C LEU A 154 -11.04 16.19 -12.32
N ALA A 155 -11.08 16.91 -11.20
CA ALA A 155 -10.55 16.44 -9.93
C ALA A 155 -11.69 15.88 -9.06
N SER A 156 -11.49 14.69 -8.47
CA SER A 156 -12.46 14.14 -7.54
C SER A 156 -12.62 15.02 -6.29
N THR A 157 -13.76 14.95 -5.62
CA THR A 157 -13.99 15.66 -4.35
C THR A 157 -12.92 15.30 -3.31
N ALA A 158 -12.53 14.03 -3.25
CA ALA A 158 -11.47 13.54 -2.39
C ALA A 158 -10.13 14.24 -2.65
N TYR A 159 -9.74 14.35 -3.93
CA TYR A 159 -8.52 15.08 -4.31
C TYR A 159 -8.58 16.55 -3.91
N GLN A 160 -9.70 17.25 -4.19
CA GLN A 160 -9.87 18.67 -3.88
C GLN A 160 -9.77 18.95 -2.37
N ILE A 161 -10.32 18.08 -1.53
CA ILE A 161 -10.21 18.19 -0.06
C ILE A 161 -8.74 18.08 0.36
N VAL A 162 -8.04 17.06 -0.15
CA VAL A 162 -6.62 16.85 0.20
C VAL A 162 -5.75 17.97 -0.37
N GLU A 163 -6.03 18.50 -1.56
CA GLU A 163 -5.33 19.65 -2.14
C GLU A 163 -5.46 20.89 -1.24
N GLY A 164 -6.68 21.22 -0.81
CA GLY A 164 -6.92 22.36 0.09
C GLY A 164 -6.26 22.21 1.47
N LEU A 165 -6.14 20.97 1.98
CA LEU A 165 -5.39 20.68 3.20
C LEU A 165 -3.87 20.78 2.96
N ALA A 166 -3.38 20.21 1.87
CA ALA A 166 -1.96 20.20 1.54
C ALA A 166 -1.40 21.61 1.25
N GLU A 167 -2.24 22.55 0.81
CA GLU A 167 -1.87 23.96 0.64
C GLU A 167 -1.62 24.67 1.98
N LYS A 168 -2.37 24.30 3.02
CA LYS A 168 -2.30 24.94 4.34
C LYS A 168 -1.32 24.26 5.28
N ILE A 169 -1.20 22.94 5.19
CA ILE A 169 -0.42 22.11 6.13
C ILE A 169 1.04 22.04 5.67
N PRO A 170 2.00 22.40 6.55
CA PRO A 170 3.41 22.48 6.15
C PRO A 170 4.03 21.13 5.85
N SER A 171 3.65 20.06 6.54
CA SER A 171 4.22 18.72 6.35
C SER A 171 3.16 17.76 5.83
N VAL A 172 3.46 17.03 4.76
CA VAL A 172 2.52 16.13 4.09
C VAL A 172 3.19 14.78 3.79
N LEU A 173 2.57 13.71 4.23
CA LEU A 173 2.95 12.33 3.89
C LEU A 173 1.81 11.70 3.09
N LEU A 174 2.07 11.31 1.86
CA LEU A 174 1.16 10.50 1.07
C LEU A 174 1.70 9.07 1.04
N LEU A 175 0.85 8.07 1.29
CA LEU A 175 1.21 6.67 1.27
C LEU A 175 0.46 5.96 0.13
N THR A 176 1.16 5.18 -0.65
CA THR A 176 0.58 4.31 -1.66
C THR A 176 1.50 3.12 -1.96
N ALA A 177 0.93 1.97 -2.24
CA ALA A 177 1.70 0.83 -2.75
C ALA A 177 1.90 0.89 -4.28
N THR A 178 1.06 1.67 -4.95
CA THR A 178 0.92 1.70 -6.40
C THR A 178 0.97 3.13 -6.93
N PRO A 179 2.15 3.78 -6.90
CA PRO A 179 2.26 5.18 -7.27
C PRO A 179 1.87 5.50 -8.72
N GLN A 180 1.87 4.49 -9.59
CA GLN A 180 1.57 4.63 -11.02
C GLN A 180 0.20 4.05 -11.41
N GLN A 181 -0.62 3.62 -10.47
CA GLN A 181 -1.90 2.95 -10.71
C GLN A 181 -2.88 3.75 -11.59
N LEU A 182 -2.91 5.08 -11.41
CA LEU A 182 -3.75 5.98 -12.20
C LEU A 182 -3.02 6.56 -13.42
N GLY A 183 -1.96 5.89 -13.90
CA GLY A 183 -1.15 6.37 -15.01
C GLY A 183 -0.29 7.59 -14.68
N PRO A 184 0.31 8.23 -15.70
CA PRO A 184 1.17 9.42 -15.53
C PRO A 184 0.41 10.60 -14.89
N GLU A 185 -0.85 10.79 -15.24
CA GLU A 185 -1.71 11.86 -14.73
C GLU A 185 -1.95 11.74 -13.23
N GLY A 186 -2.34 10.54 -12.78
CA GLY A 186 -2.54 10.29 -11.36
C GLY A 186 -1.24 10.36 -10.56
N HIS A 187 -0.11 9.96 -11.14
CA HIS A 187 1.21 10.15 -10.51
C HIS A 187 1.57 11.63 -10.39
N PHE A 188 1.42 12.39 -11.47
CA PHE A 188 1.59 13.85 -11.49
C PHE A 188 0.73 14.51 -10.40
N ALA A 189 -0.53 14.17 -10.31
CA ALA A 189 -1.47 14.75 -9.36
C ALA A 189 -0.99 14.59 -7.90
N ARG A 190 -0.48 13.41 -7.53
CA ARG A 190 0.05 13.18 -6.18
C ARG A 190 1.35 13.95 -5.92
N LEU A 191 2.23 14.05 -6.90
CA LEU A 191 3.46 14.88 -6.79
C LEU A 191 3.12 16.37 -6.69
N ARG A 192 2.10 16.82 -7.39
CA ARG A 192 1.58 18.19 -7.32
C ARG A 192 1.05 18.55 -5.93
N LEU A 193 0.41 17.63 -5.22
CA LEU A 193 0.02 17.84 -3.81
C LEU A 193 1.23 18.09 -2.90
N LEU A 194 2.40 17.55 -3.25
CA LEU A 194 3.62 17.67 -2.44
C LEU A 194 4.45 18.91 -2.83
N ASP A 195 4.55 19.21 -4.11
CA ASP A 195 5.32 20.35 -4.63
C ASP A 195 4.60 20.98 -5.85
N PRO A 196 3.56 21.80 -5.61
CA PRO A 196 2.77 22.40 -6.69
C PRO A 196 3.58 23.38 -7.56
N ALA A 197 4.67 23.96 -7.04
CA ALA A 197 5.52 24.87 -7.81
C ALA A 197 6.33 24.12 -8.88
N ARG A 198 6.82 22.92 -8.55
CA ARG A 198 7.56 22.08 -9.50
C ARG A 198 6.64 21.34 -10.45
N TYR A 199 5.55 20.76 -9.94
CA TYR A 199 4.60 19.98 -10.71
C TYR A 199 3.38 20.83 -11.10
N SER A 200 3.61 21.87 -11.88
CA SER A 200 2.57 22.82 -12.29
C SER A 200 1.96 22.50 -13.66
N ASN A 201 2.66 21.76 -14.52
CA ASN A 201 2.25 21.44 -15.89
C ASN A 201 2.41 19.94 -16.17
N LEU A 202 1.31 19.30 -16.58
CA LEU A 202 1.28 17.86 -16.86
C LEU A 202 2.10 17.49 -18.10
N ASP A 203 2.02 18.28 -19.19
CA ASP A 203 2.73 17.96 -20.44
C ASP A 203 4.24 17.97 -20.21
N THR A 204 4.73 18.99 -19.50
CA THR A 204 6.15 19.06 -19.10
C THR A 204 6.54 17.86 -18.24
N PHE A 205 5.70 17.43 -17.30
CA PHE A 205 5.95 16.26 -16.48
C PHE A 205 6.01 14.97 -17.30
N ILE A 206 5.11 14.79 -18.27
CA ILE A 206 5.10 13.63 -19.17
C ILE A 206 6.38 13.63 -20.03
N GLU A 207 6.78 14.75 -20.60
CA GLU A 207 8.03 14.88 -21.35
C GLU A 207 9.25 14.54 -20.47
N GLU A 208 9.32 15.09 -19.27
CA GLU A 208 10.38 14.76 -18.30
C GLU A 208 10.37 13.28 -17.95
N SER A 209 9.19 12.67 -17.77
CA SER A 209 9.05 11.25 -17.40
C SER A 209 9.61 10.31 -18.47
N LEU A 210 9.51 10.65 -19.74
CA LEU A 210 10.14 9.90 -20.83
C LEU A 210 11.68 9.98 -20.73
N HIS A 211 12.21 11.14 -20.36
CA HIS A 211 13.66 11.33 -20.14
C HIS A 211 14.15 10.59 -18.88
N TYR A 212 13.30 10.37 -17.88
CA TYR A 212 13.65 9.59 -16.68
C TYR A 212 14.00 8.13 -17.01
N GLN A 213 13.32 7.51 -17.95
CA GLN A 213 13.65 6.14 -18.36
C GLN A 213 15.04 6.08 -19.01
N GLU A 214 15.35 7.03 -19.89
CA GLU A 214 16.69 7.15 -20.49
C GLU A 214 17.76 7.41 -19.42
N MET A 215 17.45 8.22 -18.41
CA MET A 215 18.38 8.54 -17.32
C MET A 215 18.55 7.38 -16.34
N ALA A 216 17.50 6.60 -16.08
CA ALA A 216 17.59 5.41 -15.25
C ALA A 216 18.48 4.33 -15.91
N GLU A 217 18.33 4.10 -17.21
CA GLU A 217 19.21 3.24 -17.98
C GLU A 217 20.67 3.74 -17.99
N LEU A 218 20.86 5.05 -18.01
CA LEU A 218 22.17 5.68 -17.93
C LEU A 218 22.80 5.48 -16.54
N VAL A 219 22.04 5.63 -15.47
CA VAL A 219 22.49 5.37 -14.09
C VAL A 219 22.90 3.93 -13.91
N ASP A 220 22.09 2.97 -14.37
CA ASP A 220 22.42 1.54 -14.34
C ASP A 220 23.72 1.26 -15.11
N HIS A 221 23.91 1.93 -16.25
CA HIS A 221 25.13 1.81 -17.04
C HIS A 221 26.37 2.38 -16.32
N ILE A 222 26.21 3.50 -15.59
CA ILE A 222 27.27 4.09 -14.76
C ILE A 222 27.66 3.14 -13.62
N GLU A 223 26.69 2.54 -12.95
CA GLU A 223 26.92 1.62 -11.82
C GLU A 223 27.54 0.31 -12.24
N THR A 224 27.19 -0.23 -13.42
CA THR A 224 27.74 -1.48 -13.97
C THR A 224 29.19 -1.35 -14.47
N LYS A 225 29.86 -0.23 -14.23
CA LYS A 225 31.28 0.05 -14.56
C LYS A 225 31.62 0.05 -16.06
N LYS A 226 30.66 0.21 -16.95
CA LYS A 226 30.89 0.38 -18.38
C LYS A 226 31.36 1.79 -18.68
N GLU A 227 32.16 1.96 -19.72
CA GLU A 227 32.53 3.30 -20.19
C GLU A 227 31.33 4.01 -20.83
N LEU A 228 31.14 5.28 -20.51
CA LEU A 228 30.06 6.09 -21.09
C LEU A 228 30.37 6.41 -22.55
N THR A 229 29.41 6.18 -23.41
CA THR A 229 29.50 6.55 -24.84
C THR A 229 29.36 8.05 -25.04
N SER A 230 29.80 8.53 -26.19
CA SER A 230 29.64 9.95 -26.57
C SER A 230 28.16 10.41 -26.59
N THR A 231 27.25 9.50 -26.94
CA THR A 231 25.80 9.75 -26.91
C THR A 231 25.31 9.94 -25.48
N GLN A 232 25.73 9.07 -24.55
CA GLN A 232 25.36 9.12 -23.11
C GLN A 232 25.90 10.43 -22.47
N TRP A 233 27.13 10.85 -22.81
CA TRP A 233 27.65 12.12 -22.38
C TRP A 233 26.82 13.29 -22.94
N GLY A 234 26.41 13.22 -24.21
CA GLY A 234 25.52 14.20 -24.82
C GLY A 234 24.17 14.31 -24.14
N THR A 235 23.64 13.21 -23.66
CA THR A 235 22.40 13.18 -22.85
C THR A 235 22.63 13.86 -21.50
N ILE A 236 23.72 13.56 -20.79
CA ILE A 236 24.11 14.23 -19.53
C ILE A 236 24.29 15.74 -19.74
N GLU A 237 24.94 16.17 -20.82
CA GLU A 237 25.14 17.57 -21.10
C GLU A 237 23.85 18.35 -21.38
N LYS A 238 22.89 17.73 -22.05
CA LYS A 238 21.58 18.35 -22.30
C LYS A 238 20.74 18.49 -21.06
N THR A 239 20.76 17.44 -20.24
CA THR A 239 19.89 17.33 -19.07
C THR A 239 20.49 17.94 -17.81
N ALA A 240 21.80 17.96 -17.67
CA ALA A 240 22.52 18.54 -16.52
C ALA A 240 23.76 19.32 -16.97
N PRO A 241 23.61 20.48 -17.64
CA PRO A 241 24.70 21.22 -18.27
C PRO A 241 25.81 21.66 -17.30
N HIS A 242 25.57 21.62 -15.99
CA HIS A 242 26.55 21.94 -14.95
C HIS A 242 27.42 20.73 -14.53
N LEU A 243 27.06 19.50 -14.88
CA LEU A 243 27.80 18.30 -14.49
C LEU A 243 29.00 17.96 -15.38
N PRO A 244 28.94 18.09 -16.72
CA PRO A 244 30.00 17.63 -17.59
C PRO A 244 31.35 18.31 -17.38
N ALA A 245 31.37 19.60 -17.04
CA ALA A 245 32.60 20.36 -16.83
C ALA A 245 33.53 19.74 -15.76
N LYS A 246 32.94 19.02 -14.77
CA LYS A 246 33.72 18.36 -13.73
C LYS A 246 34.29 17.00 -14.16
N TYR A 247 33.69 16.32 -15.16
CA TYR A 247 34.03 14.97 -15.57
C TYR A 247 34.55 14.80 -17.00
N ALA A 248 34.48 15.88 -17.81
CA ALA A 248 34.82 15.85 -19.25
C ALA A 248 36.25 15.40 -19.56
N ASP A 249 37.18 15.64 -18.64
CA ASP A 249 38.61 15.33 -18.84
C ASP A 249 39.00 13.90 -18.37
N LYS A 250 38.03 13.12 -17.85
CA LYS A 250 38.32 11.78 -17.30
C LYS A 250 38.02 10.70 -18.32
N LYS A 251 39.06 10.07 -18.85
CA LYS A 251 38.96 8.87 -19.74
C LYS A 251 38.37 7.65 -19.05
N SER A 252 38.43 7.60 -17.72
CA SER A 252 37.75 6.55 -16.90
C SER A 252 37.28 7.13 -15.58
N LEU A 253 36.02 6.89 -15.24
CA LEU A 253 35.45 7.27 -13.96
C LEU A 253 35.89 6.30 -12.85
N THR A 254 36.39 6.83 -11.73
CA THR A 254 36.63 6.00 -10.53
C THR A 254 35.29 5.59 -9.88
N SER A 255 35.30 4.60 -8.98
CA SER A 255 34.09 4.22 -8.22
C SER A 255 33.48 5.41 -7.46
N ALA A 256 34.31 6.29 -6.89
CA ALA A 256 33.85 7.50 -6.20
C ALA A 256 33.25 8.52 -7.18
N ASP A 257 33.83 8.71 -8.36
CA ASP A 257 33.30 9.60 -9.39
C ASP A 257 31.95 9.08 -9.91
N ARG A 258 31.80 7.77 -10.08
CA ARG A 258 30.54 7.14 -10.51
C ARG A 258 29.44 7.36 -9.48
N ALA A 259 29.71 7.04 -8.22
CA ALA A 259 28.75 7.26 -7.13
C ALA A 259 28.31 8.73 -7.06
N GLN A 260 29.23 9.66 -7.16
CA GLN A 260 28.92 11.08 -7.11
C GLN A 260 28.18 11.57 -8.37
N LEU A 261 28.48 11.01 -9.55
CA LEU A 261 27.75 11.32 -10.78
C LEU A 261 26.33 10.79 -10.74
N THR A 262 26.14 9.55 -10.26
CA THR A 262 24.82 8.93 -10.01
C THR A 262 24.00 9.78 -9.04
N GLU A 263 24.56 10.14 -7.89
CA GLU A 263 23.91 10.99 -6.88
C GLU A 263 23.49 12.34 -7.48
N ASN A 264 24.37 13.01 -8.21
CA ASN A 264 24.05 14.29 -8.85
C ASN A 264 22.98 14.17 -9.95
N ILE A 265 22.95 13.06 -10.68
CA ILE A 265 21.91 12.80 -11.69
C ILE A 265 20.56 12.57 -10.99
N ILE A 266 20.52 11.73 -9.97
CA ILE A 266 19.32 11.44 -9.18
C ILE A 266 18.79 12.74 -8.53
N ASP A 267 19.66 13.55 -7.95
CA ASP A 267 19.28 14.84 -7.33
C ASP A 267 18.77 15.85 -8.33
N SER A 268 19.30 15.85 -9.57
CA SER A 268 18.91 16.82 -10.60
C SER A 268 17.61 16.44 -11.29
N PHE A 269 17.34 15.14 -11.46
CA PHE A 269 16.27 14.66 -12.34
C PHE A 269 15.22 13.80 -11.61
N GLY A 270 15.58 13.15 -10.52
CA GLY A 270 14.69 12.22 -9.86
C GLY A 270 13.55 12.91 -9.08
N PRO A 271 12.38 12.28 -8.94
CA PRO A 271 11.41 12.62 -7.92
C PRO A 271 11.95 12.31 -6.50
N GLY A 272 13.22 11.92 -6.37
CA GLY A 272 13.89 11.48 -5.15
C GLY A 272 13.86 12.48 -3.99
N ARG A 273 13.55 13.76 -4.26
CA ARG A 273 13.27 14.73 -3.20
C ARG A 273 11.90 14.55 -2.56
N VAL A 274 10.92 14.03 -3.29
CA VAL A 274 9.53 13.96 -2.85
C VAL A 274 9.02 12.52 -2.77
N MET A 275 9.67 11.54 -3.42
CA MET A 275 9.22 10.15 -3.44
C MET A 275 10.30 9.22 -2.90
N PHE A 276 9.91 8.35 -1.97
CA PHE A 276 10.69 7.21 -1.48
C PHE A 276 10.01 5.94 -1.95
N ARG A 277 10.80 5.06 -2.58
CA ARG A 277 10.32 3.78 -3.07
C ARG A 277 11.38 2.72 -2.87
N ASN A 278 11.09 1.74 -2.04
CA ASN A 278 11.88 0.53 -1.91
C ASN A 278 11.18 -0.62 -2.62
N THR A 279 11.96 -1.52 -3.19
CA THR A 279 11.47 -2.74 -3.82
C THR A 279 11.90 -3.95 -3.02
N ARG A 280 11.11 -5.01 -3.06
CA ARG A 280 11.43 -6.26 -2.35
C ARG A 280 12.71 -6.91 -2.86
N LYS A 281 13.09 -6.67 -4.13
CA LYS A 281 14.32 -7.21 -4.73
C LYS A 281 15.59 -6.73 -4.01
N GLU A 282 15.55 -5.55 -3.43
CA GLU A 282 16.68 -4.95 -2.73
C GLU A 282 16.75 -5.35 -1.25
N LEU A 283 15.66 -5.91 -0.73
CA LEU A 283 15.51 -6.24 0.69
C LEU A 283 15.52 -7.74 0.93
N LYS A 284 16.08 -8.14 2.07
CA LYS A 284 16.12 -9.55 2.53
C LYS A 284 15.03 -9.78 3.58
N GLY A 285 14.58 -11.02 3.73
CA GLY A 285 13.66 -11.41 4.82
C GLY A 285 12.21 -11.56 4.39
N PHE A 286 11.96 -11.65 3.09
CA PHE A 286 10.65 -12.05 2.56
C PHE A 286 10.54 -13.57 2.42
N PRO A 287 9.34 -14.13 2.63
CA PRO A 287 9.07 -15.53 2.39
C PRO A 287 9.10 -15.86 0.90
N LYS A 288 9.23 -17.14 0.58
CA LYS A 288 8.97 -17.63 -0.77
C LYS A 288 7.48 -17.80 -0.98
N ARG A 289 7.00 -17.50 -2.19
CA ARG A 289 5.65 -17.84 -2.64
C ARG A 289 5.68 -19.17 -3.38
N GLN A 290 4.69 -20.00 -3.17
CA GLN A 290 4.51 -21.28 -3.85
C GLN A 290 3.06 -21.43 -4.27
N PRO A 291 2.72 -21.30 -5.57
CA PRO A 291 1.40 -21.61 -6.06
C PRO A 291 1.12 -23.11 -6.00
N VAL A 292 -0.10 -23.46 -5.59
CA VAL A 292 -0.62 -24.83 -5.57
C VAL A 292 -1.94 -24.84 -6.31
N LEU A 293 -1.92 -25.37 -7.53
CA LEU A 293 -3.09 -25.41 -8.42
C LEU A 293 -3.95 -26.61 -8.07
N HIS A 294 -5.24 -26.41 -7.93
CA HIS A 294 -6.23 -27.44 -7.64
C HIS A 294 -7.31 -27.46 -8.74
N PRO A 295 -7.04 -28.12 -9.89
CA PRO A 295 -8.06 -28.33 -10.90
C PRO A 295 -9.14 -29.28 -10.34
N LEU A 296 -10.38 -28.83 -10.32
CA LEU A 296 -11.56 -29.59 -9.89
C LEU A 296 -12.19 -30.29 -11.09
N ASP A 297 -13.29 -31.02 -10.89
CA ASP A 297 -13.97 -31.68 -11.99
C ASP A 297 -14.64 -30.63 -12.92
N PRO A 298 -14.60 -30.81 -14.24
CA PRO A 298 -15.25 -29.91 -15.16
C PRO A 298 -16.75 -29.77 -14.88
N SER A 299 -17.21 -28.55 -14.70
CA SER A 299 -18.62 -28.22 -14.48
C SER A 299 -19.01 -27.00 -15.29
N THR A 300 -20.23 -27.01 -15.84
CA THR A 300 -20.82 -25.88 -16.56
C THR A 300 -21.86 -25.13 -15.74
N ASP A 301 -22.13 -25.60 -14.53
CA ASP A 301 -23.11 -25.03 -13.61
C ASP A 301 -22.43 -24.46 -12.36
N GLU A 302 -22.72 -23.18 -12.07
CA GLU A 302 -22.11 -22.44 -10.96
C GLU A 302 -22.40 -23.08 -9.59
N SER A 303 -23.60 -23.64 -9.40
CA SER A 303 -23.96 -24.30 -8.14
C SER A 303 -23.10 -25.54 -7.91
N THR A 304 -22.92 -26.36 -8.95
CA THR A 304 -22.05 -27.55 -8.88
C THR A 304 -20.58 -27.17 -8.68
N ALA A 305 -20.12 -26.07 -9.32
CA ALA A 305 -18.77 -25.54 -9.14
C ALA A 305 -18.52 -25.09 -7.69
N PHE A 306 -19.49 -24.43 -7.08
CA PHE A 306 -19.43 -24.02 -5.69
C PHE A 306 -19.38 -25.23 -4.75
N GLU A 307 -20.26 -26.22 -4.94
CA GLU A 307 -20.27 -27.44 -4.15
C GLU A 307 -18.94 -28.20 -4.22
N GLN A 308 -18.36 -28.35 -5.40
CA GLN A 308 -17.05 -28.98 -5.58
C GLN A 308 -15.92 -28.22 -4.85
N LYS A 309 -15.94 -26.88 -4.88
CA LYS A 309 -14.97 -26.08 -4.13
C LYS A 309 -15.14 -26.28 -2.61
N ILE A 310 -16.36 -26.40 -2.11
CA ILE A 310 -16.64 -26.67 -0.69
C ILE A 310 -16.14 -28.06 -0.32
N GLU A 311 -16.43 -29.11 -1.11
CA GLU A 311 -15.93 -30.47 -0.88
C GLU A 311 -14.41 -30.49 -0.85
N TRP A 312 -13.76 -29.88 -1.86
CA TRP A 312 -12.31 -29.76 -1.88
C TRP A 312 -11.77 -29.05 -0.63
N LEU A 313 -12.37 -27.97 -0.20
CA LEU A 313 -11.95 -27.22 0.99
C LEU A 313 -12.02 -28.08 2.25
N ILE A 314 -13.10 -28.81 2.41
CA ILE A 314 -13.31 -29.73 3.57
C ILE A 314 -12.29 -30.84 3.55
N ASP A 315 -12.04 -31.47 2.40
CA ASP A 315 -11.07 -32.55 2.25
C ASP A 315 -9.65 -32.02 2.55
N TRP A 316 -9.28 -30.87 1.99
CA TRP A 316 -8.00 -30.25 2.24
C TRP A 316 -7.79 -29.93 3.73
N LEU A 317 -8.81 -29.39 4.41
CA LEU A 317 -8.77 -29.08 5.84
C LEU A 317 -8.69 -30.35 6.70
N SER A 318 -9.26 -31.45 6.27
CA SER A 318 -9.19 -32.74 6.97
C SER A 318 -7.79 -33.38 6.86
N GLU A 319 -7.16 -33.24 5.71
CA GLU A 319 -5.80 -33.71 5.48
C GLU A 319 -4.72 -32.88 6.20
N HIS A 320 -5.03 -31.60 6.49
CA HIS A 320 -4.10 -30.65 7.11
C HIS A 320 -4.63 -30.12 8.46
N PRO A 321 -4.82 -30.99 9.49
CA PRO A 321 -5.55 -30.63 10.71
C PRO A 321 -4.90 -29.58 11.60
N GLN A 322 -3.60 -29.31 11.41
CA GLN A 322 -2.84 -28.35 12.22
C GLN A 322 -2.67 -26.99 11.55
N GLU A 323 -3.03 -26.87 10.27
CA GLU A 323 -2.75 -25.66 9.50
C GLU A 323 -3.84 -24.60 9.71
N LYS A 324 -3.40 -23.35 9.78
CA LYS A 324 -4.25 -22.16 9.77
C LYS A 324 -4.30 -21.57 8.37
N VAL A 325 -5.50 -21.30 7.90
CA VAL A 325 -5.76 -20.88 6.52
C VAL A 325 -6.45 -19.52 6.48
N LEU A 326 -5.92 -18.62 5.68
CA LEU A 326 -6.61 -17.42 5.27
C LEU A 326 -7.28 -17.69 3.92
N LEU A 327 -8.60 -17.60 3.85
CA LEU A 327 -9.36 -17.70 2.61
C LEU A 327 -9.90 -16.31 2.27
N ILE A 328 -9.63 -15.84 1.06
CA ILE A 328 -10.11 -14.54 0.58
C ILE A 328 -10.99 -14.78 -0.65
N CYS A 329 -12.16 -14.14 -0.64
CA CYS A 329 -13.09 -14.08 -1.77
C CYS A 329 -13.56 -12.65 -2.00
N GLU A 330 -14.23 -12.40 -3.11
CA GLU A 330 -14.61 -11.06 -3.55
C GLU A 330 -15.60 -10.38 -2.62
N THR A 331 -16.70 -11.07 -2.27
CA THR A 331 -17.85 -10.44 -1.62
C THR A 331 -18.15 -10.99 -0.23
N ARG A 332 -18.84 -10.15 0.57
CA ARG A 332 -19.39 -10.55 1.86
C ARG A 332 -20.37 -11.71 1.75
N SER A 333 -21.28 -11.68 0.77
CA SER A 333 -22.28 -12.76 0.58
C SER A 333 -21.60 -14.09 0.39
N LEU A 334 -20.54 -14.14 -0.40
CA LEU A 334 -19.76 -15.34 -0.64
C LEU A 334 -19.05 -15.84 0.64
N VAL A 335 -18.55 -14.94 1.50
CA VAL A 335 -18.03 -15.32 2.83
C VAL A 335 -19.10 -16.01 3.66
N GLU A 336 -20.32 -15.43 3.71
CA GLU A 336 -21.44 -15.97 4.49
C GLU A 336 -21.92 -17.33 3.94
N GLU A 337 -21.97 -17.49 2.62
CA GLU A 337 -22.34 -18.74 1.92
C GLU A 337 -21.31 -19.85 2.18
N ILE A 338 -20.01 -19.57 2.02
CA ILE A 338 -18.94 -20.53 2.31
C ILE A 338 -18.99 -20.95 3.79
N TYR A 339 -19.17 -19.97 4.69
CA TYR A 339 -19.27 -20.24 6.11
C TYR A 339 -20.41 -21.21 6.43
N GLN A 340 -21.60 -20.97 5.90
CA GLN A 340 -22.77 -21.83 6.10
C GLN A 340 -22.55 -23.22 5.50
N ALA A 341 -22.10 -23.31 4.26
CA ALA A 341 -21.89 -24.58 3.58
C ALA A 341 -20.86 -25.47 4.28
N VAL A 342 -19.79 -24.89 4.83
CA VAL A 342 -18.80 -25.66 5.60
C VAL A 342 -19.36 -26.08 6.97
N GLN A 343 -20.08 -25.18 7.68
CA GLN A 343 -20.67 -25.50 9.00
C GLN A 343 -21.76 -26.58 8.95
N GLU A 344 -22.49 -26.67 7.84
CA GLU A 344 -23.49 -27.72 7.62
C GLU A 344 -22.89 -29.12 7.46
N GLN A 345 -21.66 -29.20 6.92
CA GLN A 345 -21.03 -30.49 6.62
C GLN A 345 -20.04 -30.93 7.69
N VAL A 346 -19.35 -29.98 8.36
CA VAL A 346 -18.31 -30.29 9.34
C VAL A 346 -18.37 -29.36 10.54
N ASN A 347 -18.08 -29.90 11.73
CA ASN A 347 -17.94 -29.11 12.94
C ASN A 347 -16.51 -28.57 13.04
N LEU A 348 -16.25 -27.44 12.41
CA LEU A 348 -14.95 -26.80 12.36
C LEU A 348 -15.01 -25.38 12.93
N ASN A 349 -13.96 -24.99 13.66
CA ASN A 349 -13.83 -23.63 14.15
C ASN A 349 -13.46 -22.68 12.98
N LEU A 350 -14.42 -21.87 12.55
CA LEU A 350 -14.29 -20.87 11.49
C LEU A 350 -14.44 -19.47 12.08
N SER A 351 -13.78 -18.52 11.45
CA SER A 351 -13.94 -17.07 11.66
C SER A 351 -14.34 -16.39 10.36
N GLN A 352 -15.10 -15.31 10.47
CA GLN A 352 -15.47 -14.45 9.34
C GLN A 352 -14.88 -13.06 9.52
N PHE A 353 -14.49 -12.43 8.41
CA PHE A 353 -13.96 -11.09 8.44
C PHE A 353 -14.40 -10.32 7.18
N HIS A 354 -15.43 -9.51 7.32
CA HIS A 354 -16.05 -8.76 6.22
C HIS A 354 -16.59 -7.40 6.69
N GLU A 355 -16.94 -6.54 5.77
CA GLU A 355 -17.41 -5.17 6.00
C GLU A 355 -18.72 -5.08 6.80
N GLY A 356 -19.55 -6.11 6.78
CA GLY A 356 -20.77 -6.19 7.58
C GLY A 356 -20.57 -6.37 9.09
N LEU A 357 -19.35 -6.71 9.53
CA LEU A 357 -19.00 -6.79 10.94
C LEU A 357 -18.53 -5.44 11.45
N ASN A 358 -18.97 -5.04 12.65
CA ASN A 358 -18.41 -3.87 13.32
C ASN A 358 -16.96 -4.12 13.79
N LEU A 359 -16.24 -3.04 14.14
CA LEU A 359 -14.83 -3.10 14.50
C LEU A 359 -14.51 -4.07 15.64
N ILE A 360 -15.35 -4.11 16.68
CA ILE A 360 -15.18 -5.01 17.84
C ILE A 360 -15.35 -6.47 17.40
N GLN A 361 -16.33 -6.73 16.54
CA GLN A 361 -16.55 -8.07 15.98
C GLN A 361 -15.37 -8.52 15.14
N ARG A 362 -14.85 -7.65 14.25
CA ARG A 362 -13.66 -7.94 13.44
C ARG A 362 -12.44 -8.26 14.31
N ASP A 363 -12.21 -7.48 15.37
CA ASP A 363 -11.10 -7.74 16.28
C ASP A 363 -11.25 -9.09 17.02
N ARG A 364 -12.44 -9.43 17.44
CA ARG A 364 -12.70 -10.74 18.08
C ARG A 364 -12.45 -11.88 17.10
N GLN A 365 -12.93 -11.78 15.87
CA GLN A 365 -12.72 -12.80 14.84
C GLN A 365 -11.22 -12.96 14.50
N ALA A 366 -10.50 -11.86 14.33
CA ALA A 366 -9.07 -11.89 14.08
C ALA A 366 -8.28 -12.46 15.28
N ALA A 367 -8.65 -12.10 16.52
CA ALA A 367 -8.04 -12.65 17.73
C ALA A 367 -8.33 -14.15 17.87
N TYR A 368 -9.56 -14.59 17.56
CA TYR A 368 -9.92 -16.01 17.57
C TYR A 368 -9.17 -16.81 16.51
N PHE A 369 -8.92 -16.23 15.33
CA PHE A 369 -8.05 -16.86 14.32
C PHE A 369 -6.58 -16.90 14.76
N ALA A 370 -6.11 -15.89 15.50
CA ALA A 370 -4.73 -15.85 15.99
C ALA A 370 -4.47 -16.81 17.16
N ASP A 371 -5.52 -17.21 17.91
CA ASP A 371 -5.40 -18.16 19.02
C ASP A 371 -5.06 -19.56 18.46
N PRO A 372 -4.01 -20.25 18.95
CA PRO A 372 -3.68 -21.62 18.53
C PRO A 372 -4.86 -22.59 18.61
N GLU A 373 -5.68 -22.51 19.65
CA GLU A 373 -6.88 -23.35 19.85
C GLU A 373 -8.15 -22.76 19.23
N GLY A 374 -8.04 -21.60 18.55
CA GLY A 374 -9.16 -20.89 17.97
C GLY A 374 -9.52 -21.35 16.56
N ALA A 375 -10.00 -20.40 15.74
CA ALA A 375 -10.42 -20.71 14.39
C ALA A 375 -9.25 -21.21 13.53
N ARG A 376 -9.53 -22.22 12.72
CA ARG A 376 -8.58 -22.80 11.76
C ARG A 376 -8.60 -22.05 10.44
N VAL A 377 -9.77 -21.56 10.04
CA VAL A 377 -9.94 -20.80 8.81
C VAL A 377 -10.50 -19.42 9.14
N LEU A 378 -9.91 -18.40 8.54
CA LEU A 378 -10.47 -17.06 8.50
C LEU A 378 -10.97 -16.78 7.07
N LEU A 379 -12.28 -16.67 6.93
CA LEU A 379 -12.96 -16.33 5.68
C LEU A 379 -13.04 -14.81 5.57
N CYS A 380 -12.42 -14.23 4.55
CA CYS A 380 -12.37 -12.78 4.36
C CYS A 380 -13.01 -12.36 3.05
N SER A 381 -13.79 -11.26 3.08
CA SER A 381 -14.09 -10.50 1.85
C SER A 381 -12.89 -9.64 1.44
N GLU A 382 -12.90 -9.15 0.20
CA GLU A 382 -11.87 -8.23 -0.31
C GLU A 382 -11.67 -7.03 0.63
N ILE A 383 -12.73 -6.27 0.86
CA ILE A 383 -12.73 -5.09 1.73
C ILE A 383 -12.44 -5.47 3.19
N GLY A 384 -13.01 -6.57 3.67
CA GLY A 384 -12.79 -7.03 5.04
C GLY A 384 -11.33 -7.34 5.34
N SER A 385 -10.59 -7.87 4.37
CA SER A 385 -9.19 -8.27 4.55
C SER A 385 -8.22 -7.09 4.62
N GLU A 386 -8.61 -5.90 4.19
CA GLU A 386 -7.73 -4.74 4.13
C GLU A 386 -7.09 -4.40 5.48
N GLY A 387 -5.82 -4.02 5.43
CA GLY A 387 -5.10 -3.48 6.56
C GLY A 387 -4.69 -4.46 7.66
N ARG A 388 -5.07 -5.73 7.62
CA ARG A 388 -4.72 -6.72 8.63
C ARG A 388 -3.44 -7.49 8.29
N ASN A 389 -2.78 -7.98 9.34
CA ASN A 389 -1.56 -8.78 9.26
C ASN A 389 -1.82 -10.16 9.90
N PHE A 390 -1.66 -11.21 9.11
CA PHE A 390 -1.88 -12.59 9.52
C PHE A 390 -0.60 -13.45 9.35
N GLN A 391 0.58 -12.89 9.61
CA GLN A 391 1.89 -13.54 9.39
C GLN A 391 2.09 -14.87 10.13
N PHE A 392 1.26 -15.20 11.10
CA PHE A 392 1.28 -16.50 11.77
C PHE A 392 0.66 -17.63 10.92
N ALA A 393 -0.11 -17.31 9.87
CA ALA A 393 -0.58 -18.24 8.88
C ALA A 393 0.34 -18.22 7.64
N HIS A 394 0.42 -19.31 6.91
CA HIS A 394 1.23 -19.43 5.70
C HIS A 394 0.50 -20.17 4.56
N HIS A 395 -0.77 -20.51 4.75
CA HIS A 395 -1.67 -21.00 3.71
C HIS A 395 -2.69 -19.93 3.36
N LEU A 396 -2.72 -19.53 2.08
CA LEU A 396 -3.67 -18.60 1.48
C LEU A 396 -4.50 -19.34 0.45
N ILE A 397 -5.81 -19.32 0.58
CA ILE A 397 -6.72 -19.78 -0.47
C ILE A 397 -7.31 -18.55 -1.14
N LEU A 398 -7.12 -18.42 -2.44
CA LEU A 398 -7.81 -17.46 -3.28
C LEU A 398 -9.01 -18.18 -3.91
N TRP A 399 -10.20 -17.92 -3.34
CA TRP A 399 -11.44 -18.57 -3.76
C TRP A 399 -11.86 -18.19 -5.16
N ASP A 400 -11.62 -16.95 -5.50
CA ASP A 400 -11.80 -16.31 -6.79
C ASP A 400 -10.58 -15.42 -7.10
N LEU A 401 -10.41 -15.03 -8.34
CA LEU A 401 -9.34 -14.15 -8.78
C LEU A 401 -9.91 -12.86 -9.37
N PRO A 402 -9.56 -11.68 -8.81
CA PRO A 402 -9.96 -10.42 -9.39
C PRO A 402 -9.23 -10.17 -10.72
N GLU A 403 -9.87 -9.45 -11.63
CA GLU A 403 -9.28 -9.01 -12.89
C GLU A 403 -8.11 -8.04 -12.71
N ASN A 404 -8.13 -7.29 -11.60
CA ASN A 404 -7.06 -6.36 -11.26
C ASN A 404 -5.92 -7.09 -10.53
N PRO A 405 -4.72 -7.20 -11.13
CA PRO A 405 -3.57 -7.88 -10.52
C PRO A 405 -3.08 -7.22 -9.22
N GLU A 406 -3.38 -5.94 -8.99
CA GLU A 406 -3.02 -5.27 -7.75
C GLU A 406 -3.83 -5.78 -6.57
N LEU A 407 -5.10 -6.11 -6.77
CA LEU A 407 -5.92 -6.77 -5.75
C LEU A 407 -5.37 -8.17 -5.44
N VAL A 408 -4.90 -8.91 -6.46
CA VAL A 408 -4.22 -10.19 -6.24
C VAL A 408 -2.97 -10.00 -5.37
N GLU A 409 -2.12 -9.01 -5.69
CA GLU A 409 -0.95 -8.67 -4.86
C GLU A 409 -1.33 -8.24 -3.44
N GLN A 410 -2.39 -7.48 -3.28
CA GLN A 410 -2.89 -7.07 -1.96
C GLN A 410 -3.37 -8.27 -1.14
N ARG A 411 -4.12 -9.22 -1.75
CA ARG A 411 -4.54 -10.47 -1.10
C ARG A 411 -3.34 -11.29 -0.64
N ILE A 412 -2.36 -11.49 -1.50
CA ILE A 412 -1.12 -12.22 -1.17
C ILE A 412 -0.35 -11.48 -0.08
N GLY A 413 -0.30 -10.15 -0.15
CA GLY A 413 0.38 -9.27 0.81
C GLY A 413 -0.19 -9.33 2.24
N ARG A 414 -1.32 -10.01 2.48
CA ARG A 414 -1.82 -10.27 3.85
C ARG A 414 -0.89 -11.22 4.62
N LEU A 415 -0.27 -12.17 3.92
CA LEU A 415 0.67 -13.13 4.49
C LEU A 415 2.11 -12.83 4.08
N ASP A 416 2.33 -12.34 2.86
CA ASP A 416 3.62 -12.09 2.26
C ASP A 416 4.20 -10.75 2.71
N ARG A 417 4.79 -10.74 3.90
CA ARG A 417 5.36 -9.55 4.53
C ARG A 417 6.75 -9.82 5.07
N ILE A 418 7.51 -8.77 5.25
CA ILE A 418 8.82 -8.83 5.91
C ILE A 418 8.67 -9.41 7.33
N GLY A 419 9.54 -10.37 7.67
CA GLY A 419 9.48 -11.09 8.95
C GLY A 419 8.69 -12.41 8.92
N GLN A 420 8.01 -12.74 7.84
CA GLN A 420 7.45 -14.07 7.62
C GLN A 420 8.58 -15.06 7.32
N SER A 421 8.69 -16.12 8.11
CA SER A 421 9.77 -17.11 7.96
C SER A 421 9.37 -18.34 7.15
N SER A 422 8.06 -18.60 7.02
CA SER A 422 7.54 -19.77 6.32
C SER A 422 7.23 -19.46 4.87
N THR A 423 7.40 -20.45 3.98
CA THR A 423 6.94 -20.36 2.59
C THR A 423 5.42 -20.18 2.57
N ILE A 424 4.91 -19.25 1.77
CA ILE A 424 3.48 -19.02 1.61
C ILE A 424 2.97 -19.90 0.50
N HIS A 425 2.06 -20.79 0.85
CA HIS A 425 1.36 -21.66 -0.08
C HIS A 425 0.07 -20.97 -0.55
N ILE A 426 0.01 -20.68 -1.86
CA ILE A 426 -1.13 -20.00 -2.49
C ILE A 426 -1.96 -21.05 -3.21
N HIS A 427 -3.09 -21.43 -2.61
CA HIS A 427 -3.99 -22.43 -3.14
C HIS A 427 -5.02 -21.80 -4.07
N LEU A 428 -5.15 -22.38 -5.25
CA LEU A 428 -5.97 -21.88 -6.35
C LEU A 428 -6.92 -23.00 -6.82
N PRO A 429 -8.09 -23.19 -6.16
CA PRO A 429 -9.11 -24.09 -6.65
C PRO A 429 -9.82 -23.47 -7.85
N TYR A 430 -9.92 -24.18 -8.96
CA TYR A 430 -10.55 -23.70 -10.19
C TYR A 430 -11.20 -24.83 -10.97
N ILE A 431 -12.21 -24.48 -11.76
CA ILE A 431 -12.89 -25.41 -12.68
C ILE A 431 -12.19 -25.38 -14.04
N PRO A 432 -11.65 -26.48 -14.53
CA PRO A 432 -11.09 -26.55 -15.88
C PRO A 432 -12.12 -26.24 -16.97
N GLY A 433 -11.71 -25.45 -17.96
CA GLY A 433 -12.57 -24.99 -19.07
C GLY A 433 -13.46 -23.80 -18.73
N SER A 434 -13.34 -23.21 -17.55
CA SER A 434 -14.05 -22.00 -17.14
C SER A 434 -13.19 -20.74 -17.27
N SER A 435 -13.82 -19.57 -17.11
CA SER A 435 -13.11 -18.28 -17.01
C SER A 435 -12.08 -18.25 -15.86
N GLU A 436 -12.32 -18.99 -14.78
CA GLU A 436 -11.36 -19.09 -13.67
C GLU A 436 -10.02 -19.68 -14.12
N GLU A 437 -10.05 -20.71 -14.97
CA GLU A 437 -8.81 -21.30 -15.52
C GLU A 437 -8.03 -20.26 -16.32
N VAL A 438 -8.70 -19.43 -17.11
CA VAL A 438 -8.06 -18.36 -17.90
C VAL A 438 -7.29 -17.42 -16.98
N TRP A 439 -7.92 -16.94 -15.91
CA TRP A 439 -7.28 -16.05 -14.95
C TRP A 439 -6.15 -16.73 -14.16
N VAL A 440 -6.34 -17.99 -13.75
CA VAL A 440 -5.28 -18.78 -13.08
C VAL A 440 -4.07 -18.93 -13.99
N GLN A 441 -4.26 -19.27 -15.28
CA GLN A 441 -3.16 -19.43 -16.23
C GLN A 441 -2.50 -18.09 -16.55
N PHE A 442 -3.27 -17.03 -16.76
CA PHE A 442 -2.74 -15.69 -16.99
C PHE A 442 -1.85 -15.23 -15.84
N TYR A 443 -2.32 -15.34 -14.60
CA TYR A 443 -1.56 -14.91 -13.43
C TYR A 443 -0.38 -15.82 -13.10
N ASN A 444 -0.52 -17.12 -13.29
CA ASN A 444 0.54 -18.08 -12.96
C ASN A 444 1.62 -18.16 -14.03
N GLN A 445 1.24 -18.32 -15.30
CA GLN A 445 2.18 -18.55 -16.40
C GLN A 445 2.50 -17.27 -17.17
N GLY A 446 1.51 -16.41 -17.40
CA GLY A 446 1.66 -15.16 -18.15
C GLY A 446 2.39 -14.09 -17.36
N VAL A 447 1.93 -13.82 -16.14
CA VAL A 447 2.47 -12.74 -15.28
C VAL A 447 3.49 -13.28 -14.28
N GLY A 448 3.26 -14.47 -13.69
CA GLY A 448 4.09 -15.06 -12.65
C GLY A 448 3.88 -14.48 -11.25
N ILE A 449 2.74 -13.82 -10.99
CA ILE A 449 2.43 -13.09 -9.75
C ILE A 449 2.44 -13.98 -8.49
N PHE A 450 2.09 -15.25 -8.64
CA PHE A 450 2.08 -16.21 -7.53
C PHE A 450 3.48 -16.69 -7.13
N ASN A 451 4.51 -16.42 -7.92
CA ASN A 451 5.89 -16.78 -7.61
C ASN A 451 6.69 -15.62 -7.00
N SER A 452 6.40 -14.40 -7.47
CA SER A 452 7.07 -13.17 -7.02
C SER A 452 6.23 -11.94 -7.34
N PRO A 453 6.37 -10.84 -6.61
CA PRO A 453 5.72 -9.58 -6.97
C PRO A 453 6.11 -9.10 -8.36
N VAL A 454 5.13 -8.66 -9.14
CA VAL A 454 5.33 -8.18 -10.52
C VAL A 454 4.81 -6.74 -10.66
N PRO A 455 5.68 -5.73 -10.56
CA PRO A 455 5.26 -4.32 -10.62
C PRO A 455 4.59 -3.91 -11.94
N THR A 456 4.84 -4.66 -13.02
CA THR A 456 4.29 -4.41 -14.36
C THR A 456 3.00 -5.20 -14.65
N ALA A 457 2.48 -5.93 -13.66
CA ALA A 457 1.31 -6.80 -13.84
C ALA A 457 0.08 -6.04 -14.37
N LEU A 458 -0.17 -4.82 -13.85
CA LEU A 458 -1.27 -3.97 -14.29
C LEU A 458 -1.14 -3.54 -15.77
N ILE A 459 0.07 -3.22 -16.21
CA ILE A 459 0.33 -2.85 -17.62
C ILE A 459 0.02 -4.04 -18.53
N LEU A 460 0.39 -5.25 -18.10
CA LEU A 460 0.11 -6.48 -18.83
C LEU A 460 -1.38 -6.77 -18.86
N SER A 461 -2.11 -6.62 -17.75
CA SER A 461 -3.54 -6.80 -17.69
C SER A 461 -4.26 -5.84 -18.64
N HIS A 462 -3.95 -4.54 -18.61
CA HIS A 462 -4.53 -3.58 -19.55
C HIS A 462 -4.21 -3.88 -21.03
N ARG A 463 -3.00 -4.36 -21.30
CA ARG A 463 -2.58 -4.68 -22.67
C ARG A 463 -3.30 -5.89 -23.25
N PHE A 464 -3.63 -6.86 -22.42
CA PHE A 464 -4.23 -8.14 -22.81
C PHE A 464 -5.70 -8.28 -22.39
N GLY A 465 -6.30 -7.28 -21.74
CA GLY A 465 -7.67 -7.31 -21.21
C GLY A 465 -8.70 -7.74 -22.24
N ASP A 466 -8.76 -7.05 -23.39
CA ASP A 466 -9.69 -7.40 -24.48
C ASP A 466 -9.53 -8.87 -24.99
N GLN A 467 -8.31 -9.42 -24.89
CA GLN A 467 -8.05 -10.81 -25.31
C GLN A 467 -8.44 -11.82 -24.22
N LEU A 468 -8.26 -11.44 -22.95
CA LEU A 468 -8.70 -12.25 -21.82
C LEU A 468 -10.23 -12.34 -21.77
N ASP A 469 -10.93 -11.22 -21.97
CA ASP A 469 -12.41 -11.17 -22.02
C ASP A 469 -13.00 -12.03 -23.15
N GLN A 470 -12.27 -12.22 -24.24
CA GLN A 470 -12.69 -13.11 -25.33
C GLN A 470 -12.47 -14.59 -25.02
N LEU A 471 -11.61 -14.91 -24.05
CA LEU A 471 -11.29 -16.28 -23.65
C LEU A 471 -12.13 -16.72 -22.43
N CYS A 472 -12.65 -15.78 -21.66
CA CYS A 472 -13.61 -15.99 -20.57
C CYS A 472 -15.04 -16.14 -21.11
#